data_ac13b3e217c3e9a0172c8162f93361a0
#
_entry.id   ac13b3e217c3e9a0172c8162f93361a0
#
_cell.length_a   1.000
_cell.length_b   1.000
_cell.length_c   1.000
_cell.angle_alpha   90.00
_cell.angle_beta   90.00
_cell.angle_gamma   90.00
#
_symmetry.space_group_name_H-M   'P 1'
#
loop_
_entity.id
_entity.type
_entity.pdbx_description
1 polymer ?
#
loop_
_entity_poly.entity_id
_entity_poly.type
_entity_poly.pdbx_seq_one_letter_code
_entity_poly.pdbx_strand_id
1 'polypeptide(L)'
;MAAEDLPSEFDVVILGTGLAESVVAAACSRVGQRVLHLDRRSYYAANWASFTFNGLLSWIQQHQVSWLLITCCQTGTSSSLTCVCVCVCVYSKDEEGNHQVRRNFNTPAAHHLPAINTHFMSVQSQAVHTQGEEPEADQPCPSAAPSQSQPTRKKISYAQLVKEGRRFNIDLVSKLMYSRGSLVDLLIKSNVSRYAEFKNVTRILTYRHGNVEQVPCSRADVFASRQLSVVEKRKLMRFLTSCVEEMEEHQGPFLGGRPYLEFLRNQQLGDNLQHLLLHSIAMVTEDTPTEEGLASTRHFLRCLGRYGNTPFLFPVYGLGEIPQCFCRMCAVFGGIYCLRHSLLCLLLDMSSNRCKAVIDSRGHRISCSHVVLEDGYVLANRKRFVSRAVLITDSSVLPSDSEQQVSVVTVPPIAAGCPVVRMVELSPSTMTCVPGTHLVHLTCQSVGSAYEDLSPVVTRMFHTPESPDRGSRPSVLWCLYFNMADGWGVEPEGHDLPSNVFLCSGPDAALGHDHAVRQAESIFQKILPEEDFCPPAPNPEDIIYDGDNSSSSTAGGLEEPEEERQEEPEEEHQEEKQLLEEASSPAEE
;
A
#
# COMPACT_ATOMS: atom_id res chain seq x y z
N MET A 1 14.24 17.73 -19.24
CA MET A 1 14.21 17.68 -20.73
C MET A 1 12.87 18.20 -21.18
N ALA A 2 12.84 19.11 -22.13
CA ALA A 2 11.61 19.46 -22.81
C ALA A 2 11.15 18.23 -23.57
N ALA A 3 9.83 17.98 -23.65
CA ALA A 3 9.31 16.77 -24.28
C ALA A 3 9.49 16.74 -25.81
N GLU A 4 10.18 17.70 -26.39
CA GLU A 4 10.58 17.75 -27.79
C GLU A 4 11.83 16.87 -28.07
N ASP A 5 12.56 16.45 -27.00
CA ASP A 5 13.83 15.73 -27.09
C ASP A 5 13.72 14.24 -26.67
N LEU A 6 12.51 13.66 -26.63
CA LEU A 6 12.37 12.24 -26.31
C LEU A 6 12.91 11.37 -27.48
N PRO A 7 13.73 10.33 -27.18
CA PRO A 7 14.10 9.35 -28.19
C PRO A 7 12.87 8.72 -28.85
N SER A 8 12.97 8.43 -30.13
CA SER A 8 11.88 7.82 -30.90
C SER A 8 11.81 6.30 -30.78
N GLU A 9 12.74 5.68 -30.03
CA GLU A 9 12.86 4.23 -29.91
C GLU A 9 13.21 3.80 -28.49
N PHE A 10 12.45 2.84 -27.95
CA PHE A 10 12.65 2.21 -26.67
C PHE A 10 12.43 0.70 -26.78
N ASP A 11 12.99 -0.06 -25.83
CA ASP A 11 12.77 -1.50 -25.77
C ASP A 11 11.44 -1.78 -25.05
N VAL A 12 11.17 -1.03 -23.94
CA VAL A 12 9.95 -1.17 -23.17
C VAL A 12 9.31 0.21 -22.90
N VAL A 13 8.02 0.34 -23.21
CA VAL A 13 7.21 1.50 -22.85
C VAL A 13 6.22 1.10 -21.77
N ILE A 14 6.22 1.83 -20.66
CA ILE A 14 5.40 1.54 -19.48
C ILE A 14 4.47 2.72 -19.19
N LEU A 15 3.20 2.43 -18.97
CA LEU A 15 2.15 3.41 -18.64
C LEU A 15 1.57 3.16 -17.27
N GLY A 16 1.61 4.17 -16.45
CA GLY A 16 1.27 4.13 -15.03
C GLY A 16 2.51 3.98 -14.17
N THR A 17 2.49 4.58 -12.99
CA THR A 17 3.59 4.55 -12.02
C THR A 17 3.22 3.81 -10.74
N GLY A 18 2.29 2.85 -10.83
CA GLY A 18 1.91 1.96 -9.73
C GLY A 18 3.06 1.04 -9.29
N LEU A 19 2.81 0.18 -8.31
CA LEU A 19 3.87 -0.66 -7.75
C LEU A 19 4.41 -1.66 -8.77
N ALA A 20 3.54 -2.42 -9.44
CA ALA A 20 3.98 -3.44 -10.39
C ALA A 20 4.69 -2.82 -11.59
N GLU A 21 4.15 -1.74 -12.15
CA GLU A 21 4.72 -0.98 -13.25
C GLU A 21 6.12 -0.44 -12.91
N SER A 22 6.27 0.16 -11.72
CA SER A 22 7.55 0.71 -11.28
C SER A 22 8.61 -0.36 -11.03
N VAL A 23 8.20 -1.53 -10.52
CA VAL A 23 9.09 -2.68 -10.35
C VAL A 23 9.53 -3.23 -11.71
N VAL A 24 8.62 -3.40 -12.68
CA VAL A 24 8.97 -3.85 -14.04
C VAL A 24 9.92 -2.85 -14.70
N ALA A 25 9.65 -1.54 -14.57
CA ALA A 25 10.52 -0.49 -15.11
C ALA A 25 11.94 -0.57 -14.56
N ALA A 26 12.04 -0.71 -13.22
CA ALA A 26 13.32 -0.84 -12.54
C ALA A 26 14.07 -2.12 -12.94
N ALA A 27 13.37 -3.25 -13.02
CA ALA A 27 13.95 -4.52 -13.41
C ALA A 27 14.50 -4.48 -14.86
N CYS A 28 13.71 -3.97 -15.81
CA CYS A 28 14.12 -3.85 -17.21
C CYS A 28 15.32 -2.89 -17.37
N SER A 29 15.28 -1.71 -16.72
CA SER A 29 16.40 -0.76 -16.78
C SER A 29 17.68 -1.34 -16.18
N ARG A 30 17.54 -2.13 -15.09
CA ARG A 30 18.65 -2.76 -14.38
C ARG A 30 19.48 -3.70 -15.26
N VAL A 31 18.83 -4.39 -16.20
CA VAL A 31 19.44 -5.30 -17.17
C VAL A 31 19.71 -4.62 -18.53
N GLY A 32 19.76 -3.28 -18.57
CA GLY A 32 20.20 -2.51 -19.71
C GLY A 32 19.14 -2.21 -20.77
N GLN A 33 17.85 -2.48 -20.52
CA GLN A 33 16.79 -2.11 -21.46
C GLN A 33 16.53 -0.61 -21.45
N ARG A 34 16.29 -0.02 -22.63
CA ARG A 34 15.86 1.37 -22.78
C ARG A 34 14.38 1.47 -22.40
N VAL A 35 14.10 2.05 -21.22
CA VAL A 35 12.75 2.15 -20.67
C VAL A 35 12.21 3.56 -20.76
N LEU A 36 11.00 3.70 -21.32
CA LEU A 36 10.20 4.92 -21.24
C LEU A 36 9.02 4.68 -20.31
N HIS A 37 8.94 5.44 -19.22
CA HIS A 37 7.89 5.33 -18.23
C HIS A 37 7.02 6.58 -18.19
N LEU A 38 5.77 6.45 -18.57
CA LEU A 38 4.80 7.54 -18.74
C LEU A 38 3.68 7.43 -17.72
N ASP A 39 3.21 8.57 -17.21
CA ASP A 39 1.96 8.63 -16.44
C ASP A 39 1.16 9.87 -16.84
N ARG A 40 -0.14 9.70 -17.05
CA ARG A 40 -1.09 10.79 -17.32
C ARG A 40 -1.28 11.72 -16.13
N ARG A 41 -1.02 11.23 -14.91
CA ARG A 41 -1.15 11.96 -13.66
C ARG A 41 0.02 12.92 -13.45
N SER A 42 -0.16 13.86 -12.54
CA SER A 42 0.89 14.80 -12.12
C SER A 42 1.69 14.31 -10.92
N TYR A 43 1.47 13.07 -10.48
CA TYR A 43 2.08 12.46 -9.31
C TYR A 43 2.45 11.00 -9.59
N TYR A 44 3.43 10.49 -8.84
CA TYR A 44 3.88 9.10 -8.90
C TYR A 44 2.99 8.14 -8.10
N ALA A 45 3.21 6.86 -8.30
CA ALA A 45 2.60 5.75 -7.58
C ALA A 45 1.12 5.48 -7.94
N ALA A 46 0.50 6.22 -8.86
CA ALA A 46 -0.85 5.96 -9.34
C ALA A 46 -1.86 5.72 -8.19
N ASN A 47 -2.50 4.55 -8.13
CA ASN A 47 -3.43 4.18 -7.06
C ASN A 47 -2.73 3.78 -5.74
N TRP A 48 -1.39 3.71 -5.72
CA TRP A 48 -0.56 3.48 -4.54
C TRP A 48 -0.05 4.78 -3.90
N ALA A 49 -0.47 5.93 -4.43
CA ALA A 49 0.06 7.23 -4.03
C ALA A 49 -0.26 7.58 -2.57
N SER A 50 0.69 8.27 -1.94
CA SER A 50 0.50 8.99 -0.67
C SER A 50 0.36 10.48 -0.96
N PHE A 51 -0.64 11.12 -0.38
CA PHE A 51 -0.95 12.52 -0.59
C PHE A 51 -0.77 13.34 0.67
N THR A 52 -0.33 14.58 0.52
CA THR A 52 -0.57 15.59 1.55
C THR A 52 -2.09 15.76 1.74
N PHE A 53 -2.53 16.24 2.90
CA PHE A 53 -3.97 16.45 3.14
C PHE A 53 -4.60 17.35 2.08
N ASN A 54 -3.93 18.45 1.71
CA ASN A 54 -4.41 19.35 0.66
C ASN A 54 -4.38 18.70 -0.73
N GLY A 55 -3.39 17.85 -0.99
CA GLY A 55 -3.30 17.06 -2.22
C GLY A 55 -4.45 16.05 -2.33
N LEU A 56 -4.81 15.41 -1.22
CA LEU A 56 -5.95 14.49 -1.16
C LEU A 56 -7.28 15.22 -1.40
N LEU A 57 -7.47 16.41 -0.82
CA LEU A 57 -8.67 17.22 -1.07
C LEU A 57 -8.78 17.59 -2.56
N SER A 58 -7.68 17.95 -3.21
CA SER A 58 -7.64 18.21 -4.65
C SER A 58 -7.94 16.95 -5.48
N TRP A 59 -7.41 15.82 -5.07
CA TRP A 59 -7.68 14.53 -5.70
C TRP A 59 -9.18 14.16 -5.61
N ILE A 60 -9.79 14.32 -4.43
CA ILE A 60 -11.23 14.12 -4.23
C ILE A 60 -12.04 14.99 -5.19
N GLN A 61 -11.72 16.29 -5.25
CA GLN A 61 -12.43 17.23 -6.12
C GLN A 61 -12.33 16.85 -7.60
N GLN A 62 -11.16 16.43 -8.09
CA GLN A 62 -10.97 15.99 -9.46
C GLN A 62 -11.83 14.76 -9.81
N HIS A 63 -11.96 13.81 -8.89
CA HIS A 63 -12.75 12.59 -9.11
C HIS A 63 -14.26 12.86 -9.01
N GLN A 64 -14.72 13.79 -8.17
CA GLN A 64 -16.11 14.22 -8.11
C GLN A 64 -16.55 14.92 -9.40
N VAL A 65 -15.73 15.82 -9.93
CA VAL A 65 -16.02 16.53 -11.18
C VAL A 65 -16.10 15.56 -12.36
N SER A 66 -15.19 14.61 -12.45
CA SER A 66 -15.21 13.58 -13.50
C SER A 66 -16.51 12.77 -13.50
N TRP A 67 -17.04 12.46 -12.32
CA TRP A 67 -18.33 11.76 -12.19
C TRP A 67 -19.52 12.60 -12.68
N LEU A 68 -19.57 13.87 -12.33
CA LEU A 68 -20.59 14.81 -12.80
C LEU A 68 -20.60 14.93 -14.33
N LEU A 69 -19.41 15.00 -14.95
CA LEU A 69 -19.27 15.08 -16.41
C LEU A 69 -19.77 13.81 -17.11
N ILE A 70 -19.50 12.64 -16.57
CA ILE A 70 -20.01 11.36 -17.11
C ILE A 70 -21.52 11.31 -17.01
N THR A 71 -22.12 11.75 -15.90
CA THR A 71 -23.55 11.80 -15.72
C THR A 71 -24.22 12.80 -16.69
N CYS A 72 -23.62 13.96 -16.92
CA CYS A 72 -24.10 14.96 -17.89
C CYS A 72 -24.06 14.44 -19.34
N CYS A 73 -23.04 13.66 -19.72
CA CYS A 73 -22.97 13.04 -21.05
C CYS A 73 -24.09 12.01 -21.27
N GLN A 74 -24.57 11.36 -20.23
CA GLN A 74 -25.68 10.41 -20.29
C GLN A 74 -27.05 11.08 -20.47
N THR A 75 -27.19 12.35 -20.04
CA THR A 75 -28.48 13.10 -20.13
C THR A 75 -28.63 13.95 -21.38
N GLY A 76 -27.71 13.86 -22.33
CA GLY A 76 -27.93 14.42 -23.70
C GLY A 76 -27.81 15.94 -23.80
N THR A 77 -27.28 16.64 -22.78
CA THR A 77 -27.00 18.09 -22.90
C THR A 77 -25.58 18.29 -23.46
N SER A 78 -25.57 18.72 -24.72
CA SER A 78 -24.39 18.98 -25.54
C SER A 78 -23.49 20.05 -24.93
N SER A 79 -22.37 19.65 -24.38
CA SER A 79 -21.15 20.46 -24.35
C SER A 79 -19.97 19.56 -24.63
N SER A 80 -19.15 19.95 -25.61
CA SER A 80 -18.02 19.19 -26.13
C SER A 80 -16.93 19.01 -25.06
N LEU A 81 -16.96 17.90 -24.36
CA LEU A 81 -15.90 17.46 -23.45
C LEU A 81 -15.28 16.17 -23.98
N THR A 82 -14.04 16.29 -24.37
CA THR A 82 -13.22 15.19 -24.88
C THR A 82 -12.94 14.20 -23.76
N CYS A 83 -13.71 13.12 -23.67
CA CYS A 83 -13.37 11.97 -22.85
C CYS A 83 -12.11 11.33 -23.46
N VAL A 84 -10.97 11.46 -22.82
CA VAL A 84 -9.71 10.84 -23.27
C VAL A 84 -9.74 9.36 -22.87
N CYS A 85 -10.41 8.55 -23.69
CA CYS A 85 -10.21 7.12 -23.69
C CYS A 85 -8.97 6.80 -24.53
N VAL A 86 -8.06 5.98 -24.02
CA VAL A 86 -7.03 5.35 -24.88
C VAL A 86 -7.79 4.37 -25.77
N CYS A 87 -8.10 4.80 -26.98
CA CYS A 87 -8.66 3.90 -27.98
C CYS A 87 -7.51 3.08 -28.59
N VAL A 88 -7.63 1.76 -28.54
CA VAL A 88 -6.79 0.90 -29.38
C VAL A 88 -7.24 1.10 -30.82
N CYS A 89 -6.47 1.87 -31.57
CA CYS A 89 -6.71 2.05 -33.00
C CYS A 89 -5.91 1.00 -33.76
N VAL A 90 -6.60 0.16 -34.51
CA VAL A 90 -5.99 -0.82 -35.40
C VAL A 90 -5.74 -0.13 -36.73
N TYR A 91 -4.46 0.00 -37.09
CA TYR A 91 -4.06 0.44 -38.45
C TYR A 91 -3.76 -0.78 -39.29
N SER A 92 -4.52 -0.99 -40.36
CA SER A 92 -4.17 -1.94 -41.40
C SER A 92 -3.52 -1.20 -42.59
N LYS A 93 -2.45 -1.75 -43.14
CA LYS A 93 -1.96 -1.37 -44.46
C LYS A 93 -2.80 -2.13 -45.48
N ASP A 94 -3.42 -1.41 -46.42
CA ASP A 94 -3.97 -2.05 -47.62
C ASP A 94 -2.82 -2.45 -48.58
N GLU A 95 -3.13 -3.28 -49.56
CA GLU A 95 -2.13 -3.79 -50.54
C GLU A 95 -1.50 -2.67 -51.40
N GLU A 96 -2.04 -1.44 -51.36
CA GLU A 96 -1.55 -0.26 -52.05
C GLU A 96 -0.70 0.68 -51.16
N GLY A 97 -0.48 0.34 -49.89
CA GLY A 97 0.37 1.11 -48.99
C GLY A 97 -0.27 2.34 -48.33
N ASN A 98 -1.57 2.55 -48.51
CA ASN A 98 -2.32 3.62 -47.87
C ASN A 98 -2.76 3.24 -46.43
N HIS A 99 -2.51 4.15 -45.51
CA HIS A 99 -2.93 3.97 -44.12
C HIS A 99 -4.43 4.32 -43.95
N GLN A 100 -5.30 3.31 -43.87
CA GLN A 100 -6.69 3.53 -43.50
C GLN A 100 -6.86 3.45 -41.97
N VAL A 101 -7.24 4.57 -41.38
CA VAL A 101 -7.63 4.65 -39.97
C VAL A 101 -9.07 4.19 -39.82
N ARG A 102 -9.32 2.94 -39.45
CA ARG A 102 -10.64 2.51 -38.98
C ARG A 102 -10.76 2.89 -37.51
N ARG A 103 -11.43 4.01 -37.24
CA ARG A 103 -11.92 4.37 -35.92
C ARG A 103 -13.14 3.50 -35.62
N ASN A 104 -12.96 2.39 -34.91
CA ASN A 104 -14.08 1.72 -34.30
C ASN A 104 -14.45 2.52 -33.04
N PHE A 105 -15.39 3.45 -33.20
CA PHE A 105 -16.13 4.01 -32.09
C PHE A 105 -17.15 2.98 -31.64
N ASN A 106 -16.73 1.96 -30.90
CA ASN A 106 -17.64 1.33 -29.98
C ASN A 106 -17.78 2.32 -28.82
N THR A 107 -18.86 3.12 -28.86
CA THR A 107 -19.39 3.78 -27.69
C THR A 107 -19.60 2.68 -26.66
N PRO A 108 -18.82 2.59 -25.57
CA PRO A 108 -19.15 1.68 -24.50
C PRO A 108 -20.48 2.19 -23.96
N ALA A 109 -21.50 1.33 -23.98
CA ALA A 109 -22.63 1.52 -23.11
C ALA A 109 -22.06 1.84 -21.72
N ALA A 110 -22.56 2.91 -21.11
CA ALA A 110 -22.12 3.40 -19.82
C ALA A 110 -22.43 2.36 -18.75
N HIS A 111 -21.54 1.39 -18.59
CA HIS A 111 -21.63 0.38 -17.55
C HIS A 111 -20.56 0.71 -16.51
N HIS A 112 -21.05 1.35 -15.42
CA HIS A 112 -20.50 1.35 -14.08
C HIS A 112 -18.98 1.56 -13.94
N LEU A 113 -18.54 2.82 -14.11
CA LEU A 113 -17.47 3.31 -13.25
C LEU A 113 -18.01 3.28 -11.80
N PRO A 114 -17.29 2.69 -10.85
CA PRO A 114 -17.72 2.68 -9.47
C PRO A 114 -17.94 4.12 -9.02
N ALA A 115 -19.13 4.38 -8.52
CA ALA A 115 -19.45 5.63 -7.88
C ALA A 115 -18.47 5.81 -6.72
N ILE A 116 -17.59 6.81 -6.80
CA ILE A 116 -16.91 7.31 -5.63
C ILE A 116 -17.98 8.05 -4.84
N ASN A 117 -18.71 7.32 -4.01
CA ASN A 117 -19.63 7.90 -3.05
C ASN A 117 -18.79 8.54 -1.95
N THR A 118 -18.38 9.78 -2.17
CA THR A 118 -17.75 10.58 -1.14
C THR A 118 -18.84 11.13 -0.23
N HIS A 119 -19.19 10.40 0.83
CA HIS A 119 -19.88 11.01 1.96
C HIS A 119 -18.88 11.90 2.71
N PHE A 120 -19.00 13.19 2.46
CA PHE A 120 -18.22 14.21 3.13
C PHE A 120 -18.92 14.54 4.46
N MET A 121 -18.44 14.01 5.56
CA MET A 121 -18.74 14.54 6.88
C MET A 121 -17.65 15.51 7.30
N SER A 122 -17.76 16.75 6.86
CA SER A 122 -17.03 17.84 7.48
C SER A 122 -17.78 18.19 8.78
N VAL A 123 -17.16 17.92 9.90
CA VAL A 123 -17.61 18.48 11.19
C VAL A 123 -17.36 19.98 11.16
N GLN A 124 -18.28 20.73 10.54
CA GLN A 124 -18.36 22.15 10.80
C GLN A 124 -18.83 22.33 12.22
N SER A 125 -17.88 22.67 13.13
CA SER A 125 -18.26 23.25 14.40
C SER A 125 -19.02 24.55 14.10
N GLN A 126 -20.33 24.54 14.27
CA GLN A 126 -21.12 25.75 14.33
C GLN A 126 -20.52 26.60 15.45
N ALA A 127 -19.84 27.68 15.06
CA ALA A 127 -19.53 28.74 15.98
C ALA A 127 -20.85 29.37 16.39
N VAL A 128 -21.29 29.09 17.60
CA VAL A 128 -22.35 29.85 18.23
C VAL A 128 -21.81 31.27 18.39
N HIS A 129 -22.31 32.19 17.59
CA HIS A 129 -22.16 33.60 17.80
C HIS A 129 -22.93 33.97 19.08
N THR A 130 -22.25 34.01 20.19
CA THR A 130 -22.68 34.79 21.34
C THR A 130 -22.18 36.19 21.12
N GLN A 131 -23.13 37.10 20.87
CA GLN A 131 -22.90 38.54 20.91
C GLN A 131 -22.32 38.94 22.26
N GLY A 132 -21.29 39.81 22.20
CA GLY A 132 -20.62 40.28 23.37
C GLY A 132 -21.51 41.28 24.16
N GLU A 133 -21.53 41.09 25.45
CA GLU A 133 -21.74 42.16 26.42
C GLU A 133 -20.46 42.32 27.20
N GLU A 134 -20.01 43.58 27.31
CA GLU A 134 -18.84 43.97 28.07
C GLU A 134 -19.11 43.72 29.58
N PRO A 135 -18.12 43.33 30.40
CA PRO A 135 -18.30 43.21 31.83
C PRO A 135 -17.92 44.48 32.55
N GLU A 136 -18.86 44.97 33.36
CA GLU A 136 -18.55 45.90 34.44
C GLU A 136 -17.68 45.21 35.51
N ALA A 137 -16.77 46.02 36.06
CA ALA A 137 -15.93 45.62 37.21
C ALA A 137 -16.71 45.61 38.50
N ASP A 138 -16.54 44.64 39.42
CA ASP A 138 -16.09 44.82 40.78
C ASP A 138 -16.15 43.57 41.67
N GLN A 139 -15.12 43.49 42.48
CA GLN A 139 -14.92 42.91 43.83
C GLN A 139 -14.60 41.42 44.04
N PRO A 140 -13.62 41.16 44.91
CA PRO A 140 -13.05 39.86 45.18
C PRO A 140 -13.71 39.16 46.37
N CYS A 141 -13.86 37.85 46.28
CA CYS A 141 -14.11 36.98 47.45
C CYS A 141 -13.41 35.61 47.31
N PRO A 142 -13.16 34.86 48.38
CA PRO A 142 -11.87 34.26 48.65
C PRO A 142 -11.75 32.76 48.31
N SER A 143 -10.51 32.38 48.02
CA SER A 143 -9.85 31.07 48.12
C SER A 143 -10.71 29.82 48.20
N ALA A 144 -10.79 29.06 47.12
CA ALA A 144 -10.95 27.61 47.11
C ALA A 144 -9.70 26.97 46.46
N ALA A 145 -9.23 25.89 47.07
CA ALA A 145 -8.03 25.16 46.74
C ALA A 145 -7.91 24.78 45.22
N PRO A 146 -6.70 24.68 44.66
CA PRO A 146 -6.53 24.32 43.26
C PRO A 146 -6.85 22.84 43.07
N SER A 147 -8.03 22.56 42.49
CA SER A 147 -8.26 21.28 41.83
C SER A 147 -7.29 21.19 40.66
N GLN A 148 -6.47 20.17 40.62
CA GLN A 148 -5.59 19.84 39.47
C GLN A 148 -6.44 19.71 38.20
N SER A 149 -6.53 20.79 37.45
CA SER A 149 -7.09 20.76 36.09
C SER A 149 -6.14 19.97 35.23
N GLN A 150 -6.55 18.78 34.79
CA GLN A 150 -5.92 18.07 33.70
C GLN A 150 -5.76 19.04 32.53
N PRO A 151 -4.59 19.06 31.84
CA PRO A 151 -4.37 19.93 30.70
C PRO A 151 -5.41 19.60 29.61
N THR A 152 -6.33 20.52 29.37
CA THR A 152 -7.31 20.43 28.29
C THR A 152 -6.55 20.36 26.97
N ARG A 153 -6.48 19.16 26.36
CA ARG A 153 -5.93 18.98 25.00
C ARG A 153 -6.64 19.95 24.05
N LYS A 154 -5.89 20.85 23.42
CA LYS A 154 -6.44 21.78 22.43
C LYS A 154 -7.12 20.96 21.33
N LYS A 155 -8.41 21.17 21.10
CA LYS A 155 -9.15 20.54 20.01
C LYS A 155 -8.56 20.99 18.67
N ILE A 156 -8.08 20.02 17.87
CA ILE A 156 -7.61 20.28 16.49
C ILE A 156 -8.83 20.54 15.61
N SER A 157 -8.87 21.69 14.96
CA SER A 157 -9.94 22.07 14.04
C SER A 157 -9.63 21.69 12.58
N TYR A 158 -10.65 21.63 11.72
CA TYR A 158 -10.47 21.40 10.28
C TYR A 158 -9.53 22.45 9.65
N ALA A 159 -9.67 23.73 10.04
CA ALA A 159 -8.78 24.78 9.56
C ALA A 159 -7.31 24.52 9.93
N GLN A 160 -7.05 23.93 11.08
CA GLN A 160 -5.70 23.54 11.47
C GLN A 160 -5.19 22.35 10.64
N LEU A 161 -6.04 21.35 10.34
CA LEU A 161 -5.67 20.26 9.44
C LEU A 161 -5.27 20.76 8.05
N VAL A 162 -6.02 21.70 7.49
CA VAL A 162 -5.70 22.35 6.20
C VAL A 162 -4.40 23.14 6.28
N LYS A 163 -4.19 23.92 7.36
CA LYS A 163 -2.98 24.71 7.57
C LYS A 163 -1.73 23.84 7.65
N GLU A 164 -1.82 22.71 8.36
CA GLU A 164 -0.72 21.75 8.53
C GLU A 164 -0.73 20.64 7.47
N GLY A 165 -1.58 20.76 6.47
CA GLY A 165 -1.87 19.73 5.48
C GLY A 165 -0.66 19.17 4.73
N ARG A 166 0.44 19.93 4.62
CA ARG A 166 1.71 19.47 4.00
C ARG A 166 2.47 18.44 4.85
N ARG A 167 2.13 18.30 6.13
CA ARG A 167 2.78 17.39 7.07
C ARG A 167 2.10 16.02 7.12
N PHE A 168 1.03 15.84 6.35
CA PHE A 168 0.36 14.57 6.20
C PHE A 168 0.89 13.83 4.98
N ASN A 169 0.97 12.50 5.08
CA ASN A 169 1.21 11.58 3.98
C ASN A 169 0.14 10.49 4.06
N ILE A 170 -0.95 10.70 3.32
CA ILE A 170 -2.16 9.88 3.39
C ILE A 170 -2.21 8.95 2.20
N ASP A 171 -2.13 7.65 2.46
CA ASP A 171 -2.18 6.62 1.44
C ASP A 171 -3.60 6.46 0.88
N LEU A 172 -3.74 6.34 -0.43
CA LEU A 172 -4.99 5.86 -1.03
C LEU A 172 -5.25 4.40 -0.68
N VAL A 173 -4.17 3.63 -0.52
CA VAL A 173 -4.21 2.20 -0.24
C VAL A 173 -3.34 1.92 0.98
N SER A 174 -3.93 1.40 2.04
CA SER A 174 -3.17 0.99 3.20
C SER A 174 -2.92 -0.52 3.17
N LYS A 175 -1.65 -0.89 3.19
CA LYS A 175 -1.16 -2.25 3.25
C LYS A 175 0.03 -2.33 4.20
N LEU A 176 0.40 -3.54 4.62
CA LEU A 176 1.57 -3.79 5.46
C LEU A 176 2.56 -4.69 4.72
N MET A 177 3.83 -4.54 5.05
CA MET A 177 4.89 -5.36 4.48
C MET A 177 5.22 -6.49 5.45
N TYR A 178 5.03 -7.73 5.05
CA TYR A 178 5.54 -8.85 5.83
C TYR A 178 7.07 -8.83 5.84
N SER A 179 7.67 -9.00 7.00
CA SER A 179 9.14 -8.93 7.20
C SER A 179 9.92 -9.96 6.38
N ARG A 180 9.28 -11.09 6.00
CA ARG A 180 9.78 -12.12 5.07
C ARG A 180 8.81 -12.31 3.90
N GLY A 181 8.19 -11.22 3.43
CA GLY A 181 7.35 -11.21 2.25
C GLY A 181 8.15 -10.88 0.99
N SER A 182 7.58 -11.20 -0.17
CA SER A 182 8.22 -11.02 -1.48
C SER A 182 8.69 -9.58 -1.73
N LEU A 183 7.96 -8.58 -1.24
CA LEU A 183 8.36 -7.17 -1.39
C LEU A 183 9.63 -6.85 -0.59
N VAL A 184 9.73 -7.29 0.67
CA VAL A 184 10.91 -7.04 1.50
C VAL A 184 12.14 -7.74 0.92
N ASP A 185 11.97 -8.98 0.47
CA ASP A 185 13.06 -9.74 -0.15
C ASP A 185 13.50 -9.09 -1.47
N LEU A 186 12.56 -8.57 -2.27
CA LEU A 186 12.85 -7.80 -3.48
C LEU A 186 13.61 -6.50 -3.18
N LEU A 187 13.18 -5.72 -2.17
CA LEU A 187 13.84 -4.49 -1.76
C LEU A 187 15.29 -4.72 -1.32
N ILE A 188 15.54 -5.85 -0.64
CA ILE A 188 16.89 -6.25 -0.21
C ILE A 188 17.71 -6.71 -1.41
N LYS A 189 17.20 -7.66 -2.22
CA LYS A 189 17.87 -8.20 -3.41
C LYS A 189 18.29 -7.09 -4.37
N SER A 190 17.37 -6.17 -4.68
CA SER A 190 17.61 -5.07 -5.62
C SER A 190 18.42 -3.91 -5.03
N ASN A 191 18.70 -3.93 -3.72
CA ASN A 191 19.33 -2.83 -2.96
C ASN A 191 18.49 -1.52 -2.98
N VAL A 192 17.20 -1.61 -3.26
CA VAL A 192 16.27 -0.45 -3.24
C VAL A 192 15.93 -0.04 -1.81
N SER A 193 16.07 -0.95 -0.83
CA SER A 193 15.83 -0.67 0.59
C SER A 193 16.57 0.55 1.12
N ARG A 194 17.73 0.90 0.54
CA ARG A 194 18.53 2.10 0.90
C ARG A 194 17.83 3.44 0.61
N TYR A 195 16.78 3.42 -0.21
CA TYR A 195 16.07 4.65 -0.61
C TYR A 195 14.84 4.95 0.26
N ALA A 196 14.47 4.06 1.17
CA ALA A 196 13.32 4.21 2.05
C ALA A 196 13.65 3.86 3.50
N GLU A 197 12.95 4.48 4.42
CA GLU A 197 13.00 4.18 5.84
C GLU A 197 11.77 3.35 6.22
N PHE A 198 11.94 2.44 7.18
CA PHE A 198 10.88 1.54 7.61
C PHE A 198 10.69 1.58 9.12
N LYS A 199 9.46 1.38 9.54
CA LYS A 199 9.10 1.26 10.95
C LYS A 199 8.36 -0.04 11.19
N ASN A 200 8.63 -0.67 12.35
CA ASN A 200 7.88 -1.85 12.75
C ASN A 200 6.44 -1.46 13.11
N VAL A 201 5.50 -2.28 12.69
CA VAL A 201 4.17 -2.28 13.30
C VAL A 201 4.33 -2.81 14.71
N THR A 202 3.95 -2.02 15.70
CA THR A 202 4.29 -2.31 17.11
C THR A 202 3.23 -3.17 17.78
N ARG A 203 1.99 -3.14 17.31
CA ARG A 203 0.86 -3.83 17.94
C ARG A 203 -0.04 -4.52 16.93
N ILE A 204 -0.40 -5.76 17.23
CA ILE A 204 -1.54 -6.43 16.63
C ILE A 204 -2.67 -6.38 17.63
N LEU A 205 -3.82 -5.91 17.21
CA LEU A 205 -5.00 -5.75 18.04
C LEU A 205 -6.12 -6.65 17.51
N THR A 206 -6.99 -7.07 18.41
CA THR A 206 -8.23 -7.78 18.08
C THR A 206 -9.42 -7.00 18.57
N TYR A 207 -10.55 -7.08 17.84
CA TYR A 207 -11.82 -6.50 18.25
C TYR A 207 -12.78 -7.61 18.63
N ARG A 208 -13.17 -7.61 19.90
CA ARG A 208 -14.04 -8.66 20.44
C ARG A 208 -15.00 -8.09 21.50
N HIS A 209 -16.27 -8.46 21.43
CA HIS A 209 -17.32 -8.03 22.38
C HIS A 209 -17.36 -6.52 22.65
N GLY A 210 -17.07 -5.71 21.63
CA GLY A 210 -17.04 -4.25 21.76
C GLY A 210 -15.74 -3.65 22.29
N ASN A 211 -14.74 -4.48 22.63
CA ASN A 211 -13.45 -4.05 23.15
C ASN A 211 -12.33 -4.28 22.14
N VAL A 212 -11.33 -3.40 22.20
CA VAL A 212 -10.06 -3.55 21.47
C VAL A 212 -9.01 -4.06 22.45
N GLU A 213 -8.35 -5.15 22.13
CA GLU A 213 -7.38 -5.82 22.98
C GLU A 213 -6.10 -6.11 22.22
N GLN A 214 -4.95 -6.07 22.89
CA GLN A 214 -3.66 -6.39 22.28
C GLN A 214 -3.47 -7.91 22.18
N VAL A 215 -3.05 -8.36 21.00
CA VAL A 215 -2.72 -9.76 20.73
C VAL A 215 -1.29 -10.04 21.16
N PRO A 216 -1.04 -11.13 21.91
CA PRO A 216 0.31 -11.53 22.25
C PRO A 216 1.06 -12.03 21.02
N CYS A 217 2.20 -11.40 20.70
CA CYS A 217 3.01 -11.70 19.51
C CYS A 217 4.29 -12.47 19.84
N SER A 218 4.68 -12.57 21.12
CA SER A 218 5.84 -13.33 21.57
C SER A 218 5.46 -14.38 22.60
N ARG A 219 6.36 -15.36 22.84
CA ARG A 219 6.16 -16.33 23.94
C ARG A 219 5.99 -15.62 25.27
N ALA A 220 6.79 -14.58 25.54
CA ALA A 220 6.70 -13.80 26.77
C ALA A 220 5.32 -13.12 26.89
N ASP A 221 4.80 -12.53 25.82
CA ASP A 221 3.47 -11.90 25.81
C ASP A 221 2.35 -12.91 26.06
N VAL A 222 2.45 -14.13 25.47
CA VAL A 222 1.49 -15.21 25.72
C VAL A 222 1.48 -15.56 27.20
N PHE A 223 2.63 -15.72 27.83
CA PHE A 223 2.71 -16.04 29.27
C PHE A 223 2.25 -14.87 30.16
N ALA A 224 2.56 -13.64 29.79
CA ALA A 224 2.16 -12.43 30.52
C ALA A 224 0.66 -12.09 30.34
N SER A 225 0.03 -12.55 29.25
CA SER A 225 -1.37 -12.23 28.93
C SER A 225 -2.31 -12.65 30.06
N ARG A 226 -3.17 -11.71 30.49
CA ARG A 226 -4.26 -11.95 31.45
C ARG A 226 -5.56 -12.43 30.79
N GLN A 227 -5.65 -12.32 29.49
CA GLN A 227 -6.84 -12.69 28.69
C GLN A 227 -6.91 -14.19 28.38
N LEU A 228 -5.78 -14.88 28.47
CA LEU A 228 -5.67 -16.31 28.23
C LEU A 228 -5.50 -17.08 29.53
N SER A 229 -6.32 -18.09 29.73
CA SER A 229 -6.16 -19.06 30.83
C SER A 229 -4.88 -19.89 30.62
N VAL A 230 -4.37 -20.52 31.67
CA VAL A 230 -3.18 -21.38 31.60
C VAL A 230 -3.37 -22.53 30.60
N VAL A 231 -4.58 -23.05 30.49
CA VAL A 231 -4.90 -24.13 29.55
C VAL A 231 -4.88 -23.62 28.11
N GLU A 232 -5.45 -22.44 27.85
CA GLU A 232 -5.43 -21.81 26.54
C GLU A 232 -4.00 -21.48 26.10
N LYS A 233 -3.16 -20.93 26.99
CA LYS A 233 -1.75 -20.66 26.71
C LYS A 233 -1.01 -21.92 26.23
N ARG A 234 -1.21 -23.04 26.94
CA ARG A 234 -0.60 -24.33 26.56
C ARG A 234 -1.12 -24.85 25.22
N LYS A 235 -2.43 -24.78 24.99
CA LYS A 235 -3.05 -25.21 23.72
C LYS A 235 -2.56 -24.35 22.55
N LEU A 236 -2.52 -23.02 22.73
CA LEU A 236 -2.02 -22.09 21.72
C LEU A 236 -0.57 -22.39 21.37
N MET A 237 0.30 -22.50 22.37
CA MET A 237 1.71 -22.78 22.15
C MET A 237 1.92 -24.11 21.44
N ARG A 238 1.21 -25.18 21.83
CA ARG A 238 1.29 -26.48 21.16
C ARG A 238 0.87 -26.38 19.70
N PHE A 239 -0.25 -25.72 19.43
CA PHE A 239 -0.76 -25.54 18.06
C PHE A 239 0.21 -24.73 17.18
N LEU A 240 0.73 -23.61 17.70
CA LEU A 240 1.68 -22.79 16.93
C LEU A 240 3.01 -23.52 16.69
N THR A 241 3.48 -24.31 17.64
CA THR A 241 4.68 -25.15 17.50
C THR A 241 4.47 -26.22 16.43
N SER A 242 3.34 -26.94 16.44
CA SER A 242 3.05 -27.95 15.40
C SER A 242 2.97 -27.32 14.00
N CYS A 243 2.41 -26.10 13.86
CA CYS A 243 2.41 -25.40 12.58
C CYS A 243 3.81 -25.10 12.02
N VAL A 244 4.83 -24.98 12.89
CA VAL A 244 6.22 -24.76 12.49
C VAL A 244 6.92 -26.09 12.19
N GLU A 245 6.75 -27.11 13.04
CA GLU A 245 7.41 -28.43 12.95
C GLU A 245 6.93 -29.25 11.75
N GLU A 246 5.61 -29.21 11.43
CA GLU A 246 5.05 -29.91 10.26
C GLU A 246 5.59 -29.43 8.91
N MET A 247 6.47 -28.44 8.90
CA MET A 247 7.15 -27.97 7.70
C MET A 247 8.32 -28.86 7.27
N GLU A 248 8.89 -29.65 8.18
CA GLU A 248 10.03 -30.53 7.89
C GLU A 248 9.60 -31.93 7.48
N GLU A 249 8.38 -32.37 7.84
CA GLU A 249 7.87 -33.70 7.52
C GLU A 249 6.45 -33.62 6.91
N HIS A 250 6.34 -34.00 5.66
CA HIS A 250 5.16 -34.46 4.96
C HIS A 250 4.12 -33.46 4.42
N GLN A 251 3.85 -33.64 3.17
CA GLN A 251 2.54 -33.51 2.54
C GLN A 251 1.56 -34.42 3.28
N GLY A 252 0.92 -33.90 4.33
CA GLY A 252 -0.13 -34.60 5.07
C GLY A 252 -1.33 -34.93 4.17
N PRO A 253 -2.25 -35.80 4.61
CA PRO A 253 -3.39 -36.21 3.82
C PRO A 253 -4.20 -35.01 3.38
N PHE A 254 -4.57 -35.00 2.10
CA PHE A 254 -5.39 -34.01 1.40
C PHE A 254 -6.53 -33.50 2.30
N LEU A 255 -6.40 -32.30 2.86
CA LEU A 255 -7.35 -31.70 3.79
C LEU A 255 -8.59 -31.14 3.06
N GLY A 256 -8.75 -31.51 1.80
CA GLY A 256 -9.88 -31.36 0.92
C GLY A 256 -10.82 -30.22 1.17
N GLY A 257 -10.39 -28.96 0.96
CA GLY A 257 -11.31 -27.82 0.86
C GLY A 257 -12.13 -27.44 2.10
N ARG A 258 -11.87 -28.04 3.27
CA ARG A 258 -12.59 -27.73 4.50
C ARG A 258 -12.27 -26.33 5.00
N PRO A 259 -13.25 -25.59 5.57
CA PRO A 259 -13.01 -24.30 6.18
C PRO A 259 -11.97 -24.37 7.31
N TYR A 260 -11.08 -23.37 7.38
CA TYR A 260 -10.04 -23.31 8.42
C TYR A 260 -10.63 -23.24 9.82
N LEU A 261 -11.77 -22.58 10.02
CA LEU A 261 -12.47 -22.55 11.30
C LEU A 261 -12.91 -23.94 11.75
N GLU A 262 -13.39 -24.79 10.84
CA GLU A 262 -13.75 -26.20 11.16
C GLU A 262 -12.51 -26.99 11.60
N PHE A 263 -11.40 -26.81 10.91
CA PHE A 263 -10.13 -27.41 11.29
C PHE A 263 -9.71 -26.99 12.71
N LEU A 264 -9.77 -25.68 13.04
CA LEU A 264 -9.43 -25.19 14.38
C LEU A 264 -10.36 -25.76 15.47
N ARG A 265 -11.65 -25.96 15.19
CA ARG A 265 -12.60 -26.64 16.09
C ARG A 265 -12.20 -28.09 16.33
N ASN A 266 -11.79 -28.81 15.29
CA ASN A 266 -11.34 -30.20 15.40
C ASN A 266 -10.05 -30.33 16.21
N GLN A 267 -9.21 -29.30 16.30
CA GLN A 267 -8.06 -29.23 17.19
C GLN A 267 -8.44 -28.95 18.68
N GLN A 268 -9.74 -29.00 19.00
CA GLN A 268 -10.27 -28.73 20.36
C GLN A 268 -9.82 -27.37 20.94
N LEU A 269 -9.63 -26.39 20.10
CA LEU A 269 -9.35 -25.01 20.48
C LEU A 269 -10.67 -24.35 20.88
N GLY A 270 -10.68 -23.66 22.00
CA GLY A 270 -11.86 -22.88 22.44
C GLY A 270 -12.08 -21.66 21.57
N ASP A 271 -13.31 -21.10 21.61
CA ASP A 271 -13.74 -19.96 20.79
C ASP A 271 -12.79 -18.76 20.86
N ASN A 272 -12.19 -18.53 22.05
CA ASN A 272 -11.21 -17.47 22.24
C ASN A 272 -9.95 -17.67 21.36
N LEU A 273 -9.42 -18.90 21.34
CA LEU A 273 -8.26 -19.23 20.53
C LEU A 273 -8.58 -19.29 19.04
N GLN A 274 -9.77 -19.81 18.68
CA GLN A 274 -10.23 -19.81 17.29
C GLN A 274 -10.30 -18.37 16.76
N HIS A 275 -10.91 -17.45 17.50
CA HIS A 275 -10.98 -16.05 17.15
C HIS A 275 -9.59 -15.41 16.98
N LEU A 276 -8.67 -15.66 17.94
CA LEU A 276 -7.31 -15.15 17.89
C LEU A 276 -6.54 -15.65 16.67
N LEU A 277 -6.61 -16.96 16.40
CA LEU A 277 -5.91 -17.62 15.30
C LEU A 277 -6.46 -17.17 13.94
N LEU A 278 -7.79 -17.12 13.81
CA LEU A 278 -8.45 -16.77 12.56
C LEU A 278 -8.23 -15.30 12.19
N HIS A 279 -8.55 -14.38 13.11
CA HIS A 279 -8.63 -12.97 12.81
C HIS A 279 -7.34 -12.18 13.07
N SER A 280 -6.47 -12.65 13.98
CA SER A 280 -5.30 -11.85 14.37
C SER A 280 -3.97 -12.46 13.93
N ILE A 281 -3.88 -13.78 13.77
CA ILE A 281 -2.67 -14.49 13.33
C ILE A 281 -2.76 -14.82 11.85
N ALA A 282 -3.70 -15.67 11.44
CA ALA A 282 -3.88 -16.01 10.04
C ALA A 282 -4.47 -14.84 9.22
N MET A 283 -5.27 -13.97 9.86
CA MET A 283 -5.95 -12.81 9.24
C MET A 283 -6.79 -13.20 8.01
N VAL A 284 -7.50 -14.32 8.13
CA VAL A 284 -8.36 -14.90 7.09
C VAL A 284 -9.83 -14.92 7.51
N THR A 285 -10.71 -15.33 6.60
CA THR A 285 -12.16 -15.48 6.86
C THR A 285 -12.50 -16.87 7.34
N GLU A 286 -13.70 -17.05 7.88
CA GLU A 286 -14.19 -18.32 8.40
C GLU A 286 -14.25 -19.42 7.32
N ASP A 287 -14.57 -19.02 6.08
CA ASP A 287 -14.73 -19.91 4.92
C ASP A 287 -13.41 -20.20 4.18
N THR A 288 -12.30 -19.59 4.62
CA THR A 288 -10.98 -19.80 3.99
C THR A 288 -10.60 -21.26 4.05
N PRO A 289 -10.11 -21.89 2.97
CA PRO A 289 -9.65 -23.26 2.97
C PRO A 289 -8.56 -23.50 4.02
N THR A 290 -8.56 -24.68 4.66
CA THR A 290 -7.61 -25.04 5.72
C THR A 290 -6.16 -24.88 5.29
N GLU A 291 -5.82 -25.26 4.06
CA GLU A 291 -4.46 -25.16 3.51
C GLU A 291 -3.99 -23.69 3.46
N GLU A 292 -4.86 -22.78 3.00
CA GLU A 292 -4.58 -21.36 2.93
C GLU A 292 -4.48 -20.74 4.35
N GLY A 293 -5.38 -21.12 5.27
CA GLY A 293 -5.34 -20.69 6.66
C GLY A 293 -4.07 -21.12 7.39
N LEU A 294 -3.63 -22.36 7.19
CA LEU A 294 -2.36 -22.87 7.72
C LEU A 294 -1.15 -22.19 7.07
N ALA A 295 -1.16 -21.98 5.75
CA ALA A 295 -0.11 -21.27 5.04
C ALA A 295 0.05 -19.83 5.56
N SER A 296 -1.07 -19.12 5.77
CA SER A 296 -1.09 -17.77 6.34
C SER A 296 -0.56 -17.76 7.79
N THR A 297 -0.97 -18.73 8.61
CA THR A 297 -0.47 -18.90 9.98
C THR A 297 1.05 -19.13 9.99
N ARG A 298 1.54 -20.03 9.16
CA ARG A 298 2.99 -20.31 9.02
C ARG A 298 3.76 -19.10 8.54
N HIS A 299 3.22 -18.38 7.54
CA HIS A 299 3.85 -17.16 7.03
C HIS A 299 3.97 -16.09 8.12
N PHE A 300 2.90 -15.89 8.89
CA PHE A 300 2.92 -15.00 10.06
C PHE A 300 4.02 -15.38 11.04
N LEU A 301 4.09 -16.65 11.44
CA LEU A 301 5.08 -17.13 12.42
C LEU A 301 6.52 -16.97 11.92
N ARG A 302 6.79 -17.27 10.65
CA ARG A 302 8.11 -17.07 10.02
C ARG A 302 8.56 -15.61 10.02
N CYS A 303 7.61 -14.69 9.95
CA CYS A 303 7.89 -13.27 9.90
C CYS A 303 8.16 -12.66 11.28
N LEU A 304 7.80 -13.33 12.38
CA LEU A 304 8.06 -12.84 13.74
C LEU A 304 9.56 -12.76 14.04
N GLY A 305 9.96 -11.73 14.78
CA GLY A 305 11.31 -11.60 15.33
C GLY A 305 12.39 -11.13 14.35
N ARG A 306 12.07 -10.88 13.05
CA ARG A 306 13.10 -10.41 12.10
C ARG A 306 13.48 -8.95 12.33
N TYR A 307 12.50 -8.08 12.58
CA TYR A 307 12.70 -6.64 12.79
C TYR A 307 11.93 -6.10 14.00
N GLY A 308 11.32 -6.96 14.79
CA GLY A 308 10.53 -6.59 15.98
C GLY A 308 9.54 -7.67 16.37
N ASN A 309 8.71 -7.37 17.35
CA ASN A 309 7.78 -8.35 17.94
C ASN A 309 6.59 -8.71 17.03
N THR A 310 6.32 -7.95 15.97
CA THR A 310 5.27 -8.26 15.00
C THR A 310 5.86 -8.62 13.65
N PRO A 311 5.11 -9.30 12.78
CA PRO A 311 5.61 -9.71 11.46
C PRO A 311 5.61 -8.58 10.42
N PHE A 312 5.25 -7.35 10.78
CA PHE A 312 4.93 -6.30 9.82
C PHE A 312 5.85 -5.08 9.92
N LEU A 313 6.12 -4.52 8.74
CA LEU A 313 6.78 -3.23 8.55
C LEU A 313 5.82 -2.25 7.83
N PHE A 314 6.06 -0.97 8.07
CA PHE A 314 5.41 0.12 7.36
C PHE A 314 6.46 1.15 6.90
N PRO A 315 6.42 1.65 5.64
CA PRO A 315 7.37 2.65 5.18
C PRO A 315 7.06 4.01 5.80
N VAL A 316 8.08 4.69 6.29
CA VAL A 316 7.99 6.07 6.76
C VAL A 316 7.60 6.96 5.57
N TYR A 317 6.72 7.93 5.79
CA TYR A 317 6.08 8.80 4.78
C TYR A 317 5.01 8.14 3.90
N GLY A 318 4.64 6.88 4.16
CA GLY A 318 3.54 6.19 3.48
C GLY A 318 3.97 5.25 2.35
N LEU A 319 3.01 4.48 1.87
CA LEU A 319 3.25 3.41 0.88
C LEU A 319 3.64 3.92 -0.50
N GLY A 320 3.30 5.17 -0.84
CA GLY A 320 3.69 5.79 -2.10
C GLY A 320 5.20 5.93 -2.30
N GLU A 321 5.98 5.86 -1.20
CA GLU A 321 7.45 5.85 -1.27
C GLU A 321 7.98 4.61 -2.00
N ILE A 322 7.35 3.45 -1.85
CA ILE A 322 7.86 2.21 -2.42
C ILE A 322 7.91 2.23 -3.97
N PRO A 323 6.82 2.55 -4.71
CA PRO A 323 6.90 2.72 -6.15
C PRO A 323 7.92 3.78 -6.56
N GLN A 324 8.02 4.90 -5.81
CA GLN A 324 8.98 5.97 -6.11
C GLN A 324 10.44 5.51 -5.97
N CYS A 325 10.75 4.64 -5.00
CA CYS A 325 12.08 4.05 -4.85
C CYS A 325 12.47 3.22 -6.09
N PHE A 326 11.54 2.43 -6.64
CA PHE A 326 11.76 1.70 -7.89
C PHE A 326 11.86 2.64 -9.09
N CYS A 327 11.02 3.70 -9.16
CA CYS A 327 11.17 4.75 -10.15
C CYS A 327 12.56 5.39 -10.12
N ARG A 328 13.07 5.68 -8.93
CA ARG A 328 14.42 6.22 -8.74
C ARG A 328 15.49 5.25 -9.24
N MET A 329 15.37 3.96 -8.91
CA MET A 329 16.28 2.93 -9.42
C MET A 329 16.26 2.88 -10.95
N CYS A 330 15.09 2.86 -11.58
CA CYS A 330 14.96 2.88 -13.03
C CYS A 330 15.66 4.11 -13.64
N ALA A 331 15.48 5.29 -13.07
CA ALA A 331 16.13 6.51 -13.55
C ALA A 331 17.66 6.46 -13.42
N VAL A 332 18.18 5.85 -12.34
CA VAL A 332 19.64 5.64 -12.15
C VAL A 332 20.22 4.77 -13.25
N PHE A 333 19.46 3.79 -13.76
CA PHE A 333 19.86 2.91 -14.87
C PHE A 333 19.39 3.39 -16.25
N GLY A 334 19.18 4.71 -16.42
CA GLY A 334 18.92 5.35 -17.70
C GLY A 334 17.47 5.35 -18.17
N GLY A 335 16.51 4.88 -17.35
CA GLY A 335 15.09 4.97 -17.66
C GLY A 335 14.60 6.42 -17.69
N ILE A 336 13.73 6.75 -18.63
CA ILE A 336 13.17 8.09 -18.81
C ILE A 336 11.76 8.15 -18.27
N TYR A 337 11.47 9.15 -17.42
CA TYR A 337 10.17 9.39 -16.79
C TYR A 337 9.50 10.65 -17.34
N CYS A 338 8.19 10.53 -17.69
CA CYS A 338 7.36 11.68 -18.05
C CYS A 338 6.01 11.59 -17.36
N LEU A 339 5.77 12.47 -16.38
CA LEU A 339 4.45 12.70 -15.81
C LEU A 339 3.64 13.67 -16.68
N ARG A 340 2.32 13.67 -16.51
CA ARG A 340 1.37 14.45 -17.34
C ARG A 340 1.51 14.13 -18.82
N HIS A 341 1.86 12.89 -19.12
CA HIS A 341 2.08 12.40 -20.48
C HIS A 341 1.28 11.11 -20.66
N SER A 342 0.48 11.05 -21.71
CA SER A 342 -0.40 9.92 -22.00
C SER A 342 -0.18 9.41 -23.42
N LEU A 343 -0.80 8.27 -23.76
CA LEU A 343 -0.85 7.75 -25.10
C LEU A 343 -2.21 8.02 -25.74
N LEU A 344 -2.19 8.22 -27.05
CA LEU A 344 -3.39 8.27 -27.90
C LEU A 344 -3.78 6.88 -28.38
N CYS A 345 -2.81 6.09 -28.86
CA CYS A 345 -3.08 4.74 -29.37
C CYS A 345 -1.81 3.88 -29.44
N LEU A 346 -2.03 2.58 -29.62
CA LEU A 346 -1.02 1.58 -29.96
C LEU A 346 -1.07 1.34 -31.48
N LEU A 347 0.09 1.23 -32.11
CA LEU A 347 0.23 0.85 -33.52
C LEU A 347 0.53 -0.64 -33.61
N LEU A 348 -0.43 -1.40 -34.14
CA LEU A 348 -0.37 -2.85 -34.22
C LEU A 348 0.02 -3.31 -35.62
N ASP A 349 0.87 -4.31 -35.68
CA ASP A 349 1.12 -5.10 -36.87
C ASP A 349 0.10 -6.26 -36.87
N MET A 350 -0.84 -6.18 -37.81
CA MET A 350 -1.93 -7.15 -37.91
C MET A 350 -1.45 -8.56 -38.33
N SER A 351 -0.33 -8.67 -38.99
CA SER A 351 0.22 -9.96 -39.42
C SER A 351 0.80 -10.77 -38.26
N SER A 352 1.42 -10.10 -37.30
CA SER A 352 2.08 -10.71 -36.13
C SER A 352 1.31 -10.53 -34.85
N ASN A 353 0.19 -9.81 -34.85
CA ASN A 353 -0.56 -9.40 -33.65
C ASN A 353 0.36 -8.82 -32.56
N ARG A 354 1.29 -7.92 -32.96
CA ARG A 354 2.23 -7.28 -32.04
C ARG A 354 2.15 -5.77 -32.12
N CYS A 355 2.31 -5.09 -31.01
CA CYS A 355 2.52 -3.66 -30.95
C CYS A 355 3.93 -3.32 -31.45
N LYS A 356 4.05 -2.41 -32.41
CA LYS A 356 5.34 -1.96 -33.00
C LYS A 356 5.72 -0.56 -32.54
N ALA A 357 4.76 0.24 -32.15
CA ALA A 357 4.98 1.59 -31.67
C ALA A 357 3.77 2.10 -30.90
N VAL A 358 3.96 3.18 -30.18
CA VAL A 358 2.89 3.94 -29.51
C VAL A 358 2.86 5.36 -30.08
N ILE A 359 1.69 5.98 -30.08
CA ILE A 359 1.52 7.41 -30.35
C ILE A 359 1.22 8.11 -29.04
N ASP A 360 2.04 9.08 -28.68
CA ASP A 360 1.87 9.85 -27.47
C ASP A 360 0.78 10.94 -27.61
N SER A 361 0.47 11.62 -26.51
CA SER A 361 -0.55 12.69 -26.45
C SER A 361 -0.20 13.92 -27.31
N ARG A 362 1.01 14.01 -27.83
CA ARG A 362 1.50 15.07 -28.73
C ARG A 362 1.54 14.65 -30.19
N GLY A 363 1.20 13.40 -30.46
CA GLY A 363 1.23 12.83 -31.81
C GLY A 363 2.60 12.26 -32.22
N HIS A 364 3.59 12.17 -31.32
CA HIS A 364 4.88 11.59 -31.62
C HIS A 364 4.78 10.08 -31.66
N ARG A 365 5.39 9.48 -32.68
CA ARG A 365 5.52 8.04 -32.81
C ARG A 365 6.78 7.56 -32.06
N ILE A 366 6.58 6.65 -31.13
CA ILE A 366 7.64 6.02 -30.33
C ILE A 366 7.62 4.52 -30.63
N SER A 367 8.67 4.01 -31.24
CA SER A 367 8.83 2.58 -31.55
C SER A 367 9.19 1.82 -30.28
N CYS A 368 8.63 0.61 -30.11
CA CYS A 368 8.90 -0.20 -28.92
C CYS A 368 8.73 -1.70 -29.21
N SER A 369 9.46 -2.51 -28.45
CA SER A 369 9.37 -3.98 -28.51
C SER A 369 8.25 -4.51 -27.62
N HIS A 370 8.04 -3.90 -26.43
CA HIS A 370 7.05 -4.30 -25.44
C HIS A 370 6.34 -3.08 -24.84
N VAL A 371 5.10 -3.29 -24.43
CA VAL A 371 4.29 -2.27 -23.75
C VAL A 371 3.70 -2.86 -22.46
N VAL A 372 3.80 -2.12 -21.37
CA VAL A 372 3.19 -2.46 -20.08
C VAL A 372 2.18 -1.38 -19.72
N LEU A 373 0.96 -1.76 -19.42
CA LEU A 373 -0.15 -0.85 -19.15
C LEU A 373 -0.66 -1.02 -17.74
N GLU A 374 -0.92 0.08 -17.04
CA GLU A 374 -1.78 0.08 -15.86
C GLU A 374 -3.22 -0.27 -16.29
N ASP A 375 -3.92 -1.02 -15.47
CA ASP A 375 -5.29 -1.48 -15.72
C ASP A 375 -6.30 -0.33 -15.98
N GLY A 376 -6.01 0.87 -15.50
CA GLY A 376 -6.81 2.08 -15.77
C GLY A 376 -6.76 2.59 -17.20
N TYR A 377 -5.88 2.04 -18.05
CA TYR A 377 -5.82 2.34 -19.49
C TYR A 377 -6.64 1.39 -20.35
N VAL A 378 -7.13 0.29 -19.77
CA VAL A 378 -7.95 -0.70 -20.48
C VAL A 378 -9.36 -0.68 -19.88
N LEU A 379 -10.37 -0.66 -20.74
CA LEU A 379 -11.77 -0.77 -20.33
C LEU A 379 -12.05 -2.22 -19.91
N ALA A 380 -11.85 -2.53 -18.65
CA ALA A 380 -12.17 -3.82 -18.07
C ALA A 380 -13.56 -3.78 -17.42
N ASN A 381 -14.37 -4.80 -17.67
CA ASN A 381 -15.64 -4.99 -16.94
C ASN A 381 -15.31 -5.52 -15.53
N ARG A 382 -15.04 -4.62 -14.61
CA ARG A 382 -14.62 -4.96 -13.24
C ARG A 382 -15.83 -5.37 -12.42
N LYS A 383 -15.78 -6.57 -11.86
CA LYS A 383 -16.85 -7.15 -11.05
C LYS A 383 -16.61 -7.02 -9.55
N ARG A 384 -15.39 -6.72 -9.14
CA ARG A 384 -14.98 -6.68 -7.73
C ARG A 384 -14.44 -5.31 -7.36
N PHE A 385 -14.81 -4.87 -6.16
CA PHE A 385 -14.37 -3.60 -5.59
C PHE A 385 -13.87 -3.80 -4.15
N VAL A 386 -13.08 -2.86 -3.70
CA VAL A 386 -12.59 -2.75 -2.32
C VAL A 386 -13.15 -1.46 -1.74
N SER A 387 -13.81 -1.58 -0.60
CA SER A 387 -14.27 -0.45 0.20
C SER A 387 -13.15 0.04 1.10
N ARG A 388 -12.91 1.35 1.09
CA ARG A 388 -11.87 2.01 1.87
C ARG A 388 -12.44 3.19 2.64
N ALA A 389 -11.90 3.37 3.87
CA ALA A 389 -12.10 4.61 4.61
C ALA A 389 -10.77 5.10 5.15
N VAL A 390 -10.62 6.41 5.16
CA VAL A 390 -9.51 7.13 5.77
C VAL A 390 -10.06 8.06 6.83
N LEU A 391 -9.57 7.94 8.07
CA LEU A 391 -9.98 8.82 9.17
C LEU A 391 -8.76 9.51 9.77
N ILE A 392 -8.94 10.74 10.19
CA ILE A 392 -8.02 11.44 11.09
C ILE A 392 -8.72 11.53 12.44
N THR A 393 -8.08 11.00 13.49
CA THR A 393 -8.63 10.95 14.86
C THR A 393 -7.79 11.74 15.83
N ASP A 394 -8.37 12.12 16.98
CA ASP A 394 -7.71 12.88 18.04
C ASP A 394 -6.89 12.00 19.02
N SER A 395 -7.02 10.70 18.92
CA SER A 395 -6.33 9.73 19.77
C SER A 395 -6.33 8.33 19.14
N SER A 396 -5.52 7.42 19.73
CA SER A 396 -5.46 6.01 19.32
C SER A 396 -6.66 5.21 19.83
N VAL A 397 -7.04 4.17 19.06
CA VAL A 397 -8.10 3.19 19.44
C VAL A 397 -7.77 2.42 20.71
N LEU A 398 -6.48 2.21 21.00
CA LEU A 398 -6.01 1.65 22.26
C LEU A 398 -4.97 2.60 22.86
N PRO A 399 -5.31 3.35 23.91
CA PRO A 399 -4.38 4.27 24.57
C PRO A 399 -3.09 3.58 25.00
N SER A 400 -1.98 4.27 24.92
CA SER A 400 -0.65 3.80 25.31
C SER A 400 0.18 4.98 25.82
N ASP A 401 1.14 4.70 26.69
CA ASP A 401 2.11 5.70 27.16
C ASP A 401 3.08 6.15 26.06
N SER A 402 3.20 5.37 25.01
CA SER A 402 4.04 5.69 23.85
C SER A 402 3.22 6.24 22.69
N GLU A 403 3.58 7.42 22.19
CA GLU A 403 3.00 8.02 20.97
C GLU A 403 3.55 7.39 19.68
N GLN A 404 4.40 6.37 19.78
CA GLN A 404 5.05 5.74 18.63
C GLN A 404 4.34 4.50 18.11
N GLN A 405 3.15 4.19 18.60
CA GLN A 405 2.46 2.95 18.26
C GLN A 405 1.93 2.97 16.82
N VAL A 406 2.17 1.87 16.13
CA VAL A 406 1.55 1.53 14.84
C VAL A 406 0.79 0.23 15.04
N SER A 407 -0.50 0.22 14.72
CA SER A 407 -1.38 -0.90 15.06
C SER A 407 -2.08 -1.45 13.84
N VAL A 408 -2.26 -2.77 13.80
CA VAL A 408 -3.17 -3.43 12.88
C VAL A 408 -4.26 -4.15 13.65
N VAL A 409 -5.50 -4.03 13.16
CA VAL A 409 -6.68 -4.67 13.75
C VAL A 409 -7.46 -5.38 12.65
N THR A 410 -7.87 -6.61 12.90
CA THR A 410 -8.89 -7.27 12.09
C THR A 410 -10.20 -7.27 12.87
N VAL A 411 -11.22 -6.63 12.30
CA VAL A 411 -12.58 -6.59 12.87
C VAL A 411 -13.41 -7.63 12.14
N PRO A 412 -13.88 -8.67 12.86
CA PRO A 412 -14.75 -9.69 12.27
C PRO A 412 -16.07 -9.07 11.79
N PRO A 413 -16.87 -9.80 11.00
CA PRO A 413 -18.20 -9.37 10.61
C PRO A 413 -19.03 -8.99 11.85
N ILE A 414 -19.51 -7.76 11.90
CA ILE A 414 -20.28 -7.26 13.06
C ILE A 414 -21.76 -7.64 13.01
N ALA A 415 -22.22 -8.08 11.85
CA ALA A 415 -23.55 -8.64 11.59
C ALA A 415 -23.49 -9.56 10.36
N ALA A 416 -24.53 -10.37 10.19
CA ALA A 416 -24.63 -11.23 9.00
C ALA A 416 -24.62 -10.38 7.70
N GLY A 417 -23.79 -10.77 6.75
CA GLY A 417 -23.61 -10.06 5.48
C GLY A 417 -22.62 -8.88 5.53
N CYS A 418 -22.10 -8.50 6.71
CA CYS A 418 -21.03 -7.52 6.79
C CYS A 418 -19.67 -8.15 6.44
N PRO A 419 -18.79 -7.41 5.76
CA PRO A 419 -17.43 -7.90 5.45
C PRO A 419 -16.53 -7.89 6.69
N VAL A 420 -15.44 -8.67 6.64
CA VAL A 420 -14.30 -8.53 7.56
C VAL A 420 -13.58 -7.23 7.23
N VAL A 421 -13.35 -6.38 8.22
CA VAL A 421 -12.67 -5.10 8.06
C VAL A 421 -11.25 -5.16 8.64
N ARG A 422 -10.26 -4.81 7.83
CA ARG A 422 -8.88 -4.59 8.29
C ARG A 422 -8.67 -3.11 8.55
N MET A 423 -8.09 -2.80 9.69
CA MET A 423 -7.77 -1.44 10.09
C MET A 423 -6.27 -1.32 10.38
N VAL A 424 -5.65 -0.29 9.83
CA VAL A 424 -4.27 0.10 10.14
C VAL A 424 -4.31 1.49 10.76
N GLU A 425 -3.78 1.62 11.97
CA GLU A 425 -3.67 2.88 12.68
C GLU A 425 -2.20 3.31 12.72
N LEU A 426 -1.95 4.52 12.24
CA LEU A 426 -0.63 5.12 12.11
C LEU A 426 -0.51 6.31 13.07
N SER A 427 0.61 6.37 13.78
CA SER A 427 0.96 7.50 14.66
C SER A 427 1.87 8.51 13.94
N PRO A 428 2.08 9.71 14.51
CA PRO A 428 3.00 10.69 13.95
C PRO A 428 4.43 10.18 13.72
N SER A 429 4.82 9.13 14.43
CA SER A 429 6.15 8.53 14.27
C SER A 429 6.40 7.90 12.90
N THR A 430 5.36 7.64 12.11
CA THR A 430 5.44 7.18 10.71
C THR A 430 5.53 8.33 9.71
N MET A 431 5.52 9.58 10.19
CA MET A 431 5.50 10.79 9.35
C MET A 431 4.29 10.87 8.42
N THR A 432 3.18 10.19 8.77
CA THR A 432 1.94 10.18 7.99
C THR A 432 0.89 11.15 8.51
N CYS A 433 1.00 11.58 9.76
CA CYS A 433 0.10 12.56 10.38
C CYS A 433 0.84 13.47 11.37
N VAL A 434 0.18 14.52 11.83
CA VAL A 434 0.75 15.50 12.74
C VAL A 434 0.61 15.09 14.22
N PRO A 435 1.49 15.57 15.12
CA PRO A 435 1.37 15.31 16.55
C PRO A 435 -0.03 15.65 17.10
N GLY A 436 -0.53 14.80 17.96
CA GLY A 436 -1.89 14.91 18.53
C GLY A 436 -3.00 14.36 17.62
N THR A 437 -2.64 13.75 16.48
CA THR A 437 -3.57 13.03 15.60
C THR A 437 -3.09 11.62 15.33
N HIS A 438 -4.01 10.75 14.87
CA HIS A 438 -3.71 9.44 14.30
C HIS A 438 -4.39 9.32 12.96
N LEU A 439 -3.74 8.63 12.02
CA LEU A 439 -4.29 8.33 10.71
C LEU A 439 -4.76 6.87 10.71
N VAL A 440 -6.04 6.66 10.41
CA VAL A 440 -6.66 5.35 10.45
C VAL A 440 -7.17 4.99 9.06
N HIS A 441 -6.76 3.84 8.57
CA HIS A 441 -7.20 3.27 7.31
C HIS A 441 -8.04 2.03 7.57
N LEU A 442 -9.23 1.96 6.99
CA LEU A 442 -10.08 0.77 6.99
C LEU A 442 -10.21 0.23 5.57
N THR A 443 -10.18 -1.08 5.44
CA THR A 443 -10.26 -1.79 4.15
C THR A 443 -11.08 -3.05 4.31
N CYS A 444 -12.01 -3.27 3.37
CA CYS A 444 -12.71 -4.56 3.25
C CYS A 444 -13.05 -4.86 1.78
N GLN A 445 -13.38 -6.11 1.50
CA GLN A 445 -14.01 -6.47 0.24
C GLN A 445 -15.36 -5.76 0.16
N SER A 446 -15.64 -5.09 -0.95
CA SER A 446 -16.89 -4.34 -1.12
C SER A 446 -18.08 -5.28 -1.30
N VAL A 447 -19.13 -5.02 -0.55
CA VAL A 447 -20.46 -5.65 -0.68
C VAL A 447 -21.47 -4.60 -1.16
N GLY A 448 -21.29 -3.35 -0.71
CA GLY A 448 -22.11 -2.20 -1.07
C GLY A 448 -21.25 -0.96 -1.35
N SER A 449 -21.75 0.21 -0.96
CA SER A 449 -20.93 1.41 -0.94
C SER A 449 -19.92 1.36 0.22
N ALA A 450 -18.78 2.03 0.08
CA ALA A 450 -17.77 2.07 1.15
C ALA A 450 -18.31 2.62 2.47
N TYR A 451 -19.30 3.51 2.41
CA TYR A 451 -19.97 4.00 3.62
C TYR A 451 -20.81 2.91 4.27
N GLU A 452 -21.63 2.18 3.51
CA GLU A 452 -22.45 1.08 4.03
C GLU A 452 -21.61 -0.04 4.62
N ASP A 453 -20.48 -0.38 3.98
CA ASP A 453 -19.60 -1.45 4.41
C ASP A 453 -18.80 -1.08 5.68
N LEU A 454 -18.37 0.17 5.82
CA LEU A 454 -17.37 0.56 6.83
C LEU A 454 -17.92 1.43 7.97
N SER A 455 -18.98 2.24 7.74
CA SER A 455 -19.53 3.10 8.77
C SER A 455 -20.02 2.35 10.02
N PRO A 456 -20.55 1.11 9.93
CA PRO A 456 -20.93 0.36 11.11
C PRO A 456 -19.75 0.00 12.02
N VAL A 457 -18.55 -0.21 11.47
CA VAL A 457 -17.32 -0.42 12.27
C VAL A 457 -16.84 0.91 12.84
N VAL A 458 -16.84 1.97 12.02
CA VAL A 458 -16.41 3.31 12.46
C VAL A 458 -17.24 3.82 13.62
N THR A 459 -18.57 3.74 13.56
CA THR A 459 -19.46 4.21 14.65
C THR A 459 -19.33 3.40 15.94
N ARG A 460 -18.87 2.14 15.86
CA ARG A 460 -18.61 1.32 17.07
C ARG A 460 -17.27 1.63 17.72
N MET A 461 -16.24 1.86 16.93
CA MET A 461 -14.87 2.03 17.42
C MET A 461 -14.51 3.49 17.71
N PHE A 462 -15.16 4.43 17.04
CA PHE A 462 -14.86 5.86 17.11
C PHE A 462 -16.10 6.66 17.51
N HIS A 463 -15.86 7.82 18.07
CA HIS A 463 -16.88 8.82 18.28
C HIS A 463 -17.04 9.65 17.01
N THR A 464 -18.21 9.59 16.41
CA THR A 464 -18.61 10.42 15.26
C THR A 464 -19.64 11.46 15.72
N PRO A 465 -19.92 12.52 14.95
CA PRO A 465 -20.95 13.49 15.27
C PRO A 465 -22.36 12.89 15.46
N GLU A 466 -22.60 11.74 14.85
CA GLU A 466 -23.86 11.00 14.93
C GLU A 466 -23.93 10.08 16.16
N SER A 467 -22.82 9.89 16.86
CA SER A 467 -22.76 9.02 18.02
C SER A 467 -23.45 9.69 19.22
N PRO A 468 -24.43 9.03 19.86
CA PRO A 468 -25.20 9.62 20.96
C PRO A 468 -24.37 9.86 22.22
N ASP A 469 -23.29 9.12 22.40
CA ASP A 469 -22.41 9.20 23.58
C ASP A 469 -20.93 9.20 23.18
N ARG A 470 -20.16 10.09 23.80
CA ARG A 470 -18.73 10.24 23.51
C ARG A 470 -17.91 9.07 24.08
N GLY A 471 -18.22 8.58 25.25
CA GLY A 471 -17.45 7.55 25.94
C GLY A 471 -15.94 7.87 25.97
N SER A 472 -15.11 6.84 26.04
CA SER A 472 -13.63 6.93 25.96
C SER A 472 -13.09 6.73 24.54
N ARG A 473 -13.97 6.66 23.54
CA ARG A 473 -13.58 6.38 22.14
C ARG A 473 -12.88 7.57 21.49
N PRO A 474 -11.89 7.33 20.59
CA PRO A 474 -11.26 8.39 19.80
C PRO A 474 -12.29 9.14 18.96
N SER A 475 -12.16 10.48 18.88
CA SER A 475 -13.06 11.28 18.05
C SER A 475 -12.55 11.40 16.63
N VAL A 476 -13.43 11.23 15.64
CA VAL A 476 -13.12 11.46 14.24
C VAL A 476 -13.10 12.96 13.97
N LEU A 477 -11.97 13.47 13.54
CA LEU A 477 -11.76 14.87 13.13
C LEU A 477 -12.11 15.10 11.67
N TRP A 478 -11.85 14.07 10.84
CA TRP A 478 -12.13 14.08 9.40
C TRP A 478 -12.20 12.63 8.90
N CYS A 479 -13.03 12.37 7.89
CA CYS A 479 -13.12 11.07 7.25
C CYS A 479 -13.45 11.15 5.76
N LEU A 480 -13.03 10.11 5.03
CA LEU A 480 -13.30 9.88 3.61
C LEU A 480 -13.65 8.42 3.41
N TYR A 481 -14.73 8.14 2.67
CA TYR A 481 -15.12 6.79 2.23
C TYR A 481 -15.11 6.74 0.70
N PHE A 482 -14.56 5.68 0.13
CA PHE A 482 -14.53 5.49 -1.32
C PHE A 482 -14.35 4.02 -1.71
N ASN A 483 -14.88 3.65 -2.87
CA ASN A 483 -14.65 2.34 -3.46
C ASN A 483 -13.52 2.44 -4.48
N MET A 484 -12.68 1.40 -4.53
CA MET A 484 -11.67 1.21 -5.56
C MET A 484 -11.90 -0.12 -6.27
N ALA A 485 -11.50 -0.19 -7.53
CA ALA A 485 -11.45 -1.48 -8.21
C ALA A 485 -10.46 -2.42 -7.51
N ASP A 486 -10.87 -3.69 -7.35
CA ASP A 486 -10.00 -4.74 -6.81
C ASP A 486 -9.07 -5.25 -7.92
N GLY A 487 -7.77 -5.13 -7.70
CA GLY A 487 -6.75 -5.62 -8.63
C GLY A 487 -6.62 -7.14 -8.67
N TRP A 488 -7.29 -7.87 -7.78
CA TRP A 488 -7.23 -9.33 -7.75
C TRP A 488 -8.00 -9.95 -8.91
N GLY A 489 -7.36 -10.92 -9.59
CA GLY A 489 -8.02 -11.72 -10.63
C GLY A 489 -8.31 -10.95 -11.94
N VAL A 490 -7.62 -9.85 -12.20
CA VAL A 490 -7.58 -9.26 -13.55
C VAL A 490 -6.66 -10.14 -14.39
N GLU A 491 -7.22 -11.24 -14.89
CA GLU A 491 -6.52 -12.13 -15.82
C GLU A 491 -6.38 -11.43 -17.17
N PRO A 492 -5.18 -11.42 -17.78
CA PRO A 492 -4.96 -10.87 -19.12
C PRO A 492 -5.74 -11.63 -20.20
N GLU A 493 -6.13 -12.87 -19.92
CA GLU A 493 -6.73 -13.82 -20.87
C GLU A 493 -8.13 -13.42 -21.39
N GLY A 494 -8.78 -12.44 -20.76
CA GLY A 494 -10.07 -11.89 -21.21
C GLY A 494 -9.96 -10.65 -22.10
N HIS A 495 -8.77 -10.14 -22.35
CA HIS A 495 -8.52 -8.96 -23.17
C HIS A 495 -7.82 -9.39 -24.46
N ASP A 496 -8.39 -9.03 -25.63
CA ASP A 496 -7.73 -9.19 -26.94
C ASP A 496 -6.51 -8.25 -27.08
N LEU A 497 -5.53 -8.40 -26.16
CA LEU A 497 -4.30 -7.62 -26.19
C LEU A 497 -3.27 -8.28 -27.11
N PRO A 498 -2.45 -7.50 -27.81
CA PRO A 498 -1.31 -8.01 -28.56
C PRO A 498 -0.34 -8.80 -27.68
N SER A 499 0.36 -9.79 -28.25
CA SER A 499 1.22 -10.72 -27.51
C SER A 499 2.36 -10.08 -26.73
N ASN A 500 2.75 -8.84 -27.07
CA ASN A 500 3.79 -8.05 -26.40
C ASN A 500 3.24 -6.85 -25.62
N VAL A 501 1.95 -6.86 -25.29
CA VAL A 501 1.29 -5.86 -24.43
C VAL A 501 0.83 -6.54 -23.15
N PHE A 502 1.31 -6.07 -22.02
CA PHE A 502 1.06 -6.64 -20.70
C PHE A 502 0.25 -5.69 -19.85
N LEU A 503 -0.62 -6.23 -19.01
CA LEU A 503 -1.48 -5.45 -18.13
C LEU A 503 -1.04 -5.64 -16.68
N CYS A 504 -0.81 -4.54 -15.97
CA CYS A 504 -0.62 -4.52 -14.52
C CYS A 504 -1.94 -4.22 -13.85
N SER A 505 -2.30 -5.01 -12.85
CA SER A 505 -3.48 -4.76 -12.03
C SER A 505 -3.18 -3.76 -10.92
N GLY A 506 -4.20 -3.00 -10.52
CA GLY A 506 -4.14 -2.10 -9.36
C GLY A 506 -4.02 -2.86 -8.03
N PRO A 507 -4.05 -2.13 -6.90
CA PRO A 507 -4.00 -2.72 -5.59
C PRO A 507 -5.23 -3.57 -5.29
N ASP A 508 -5.02 -4.71 -4.63
CA ASP A 508 -6.04 -5.64 -4.18
C ASP A 508 -6.46 -5.40 -2.71
N ALA A 509 -7.41 -6.20 -2.21
CA ALA A 509 -7.89 -6.15 -0.83
C ALA A 509 -6.95 -6.85 0.18
N ALA A 510 -5.92 -7.59 -0.26
CA ALA A 510 -5.00 -8.29 0.63
C ALA A 510 -4.16 -7.32 1.48
N LEU A 511 -3.73 -7.77 2.66
CA LEU A 511 -2.91 -6.96 3.56
C LEU A 511 -1.48 -6.76 3.02
N GLY A 512 -0.90 -7.80 2.39
CA GLY A 512 0.46 -7.79 1.83
C GLY A 512 0.53 -7.27 0.39
N HIS A 513 1.73 -7.35 -0.19
CA HIS A 513 2.06 -6.86 -1.54
C HIS A 513 2.40 -7.97 -2.53
N ASP A 514 2.29 -9.24 -2.13
CA ASP A 514 2.81 -10.38 -2.88
C ASP A 514 2.19 -10.52 -4.28
N HIS A 515 0.93 -10.10 -4.45
CA HIS A 515 0.28 -10.13 -5.76
C HIS A 515 0.98 -9.19 -6.75
N ALA A 516 1.22 -7.94 -6.36
CA ALA A 516 1.86 -6.95 -7.23
C ALA A 516 3.31 -7.34 -7.58
N VAL A 517 4.06 -7.88 -6.62
CA VAL A 517 5.44 -8.34 -6.84
C VAL A 517 5.49 -9.53 -7.79
N ARG A 518 4.66 -10.55 -7.57
CA ARG A 518 4.57 -11.73 -8.45
C ARG A 518 4.12 -11.36 -9.86
N GLN A 519 3.21 -10.42 -9.99
CA GLN A 519 2.78 -9.94 -11.29
C GLN A 519 3.92 -9.22 -12.04
N ALA A 520 4.67 -8.34 -11.35
CA ALA A 520 5.82 -7.67 -11.93
C ALA A 520 6.89 -8.68 -12.38
N GLU A 521 7.21 -9.68 -11.56
CA GLU A 521 8.14 -10.74 -11.91
C GLU A 521 7.66 -11.55 -13.12
N SER A 522 6.39 -11.95 -13.15
CA SER A 522 5.80 -12.68 -14.28
C SER A 522 5.84 -11.88 -15.58
N ILE A 523 5.58 -10.57 -15.53
CA ILE A 523 5.67 -9.70 -16.71
C ILE A 523 7.12 -9.57 -17.16
N PHE A 524 8.05 -9.35 -16.24
CA PHE A 524 9.47 -9.25 -16.55
C PHE A 524 9.99 -10.53 -17.22
N GLN A 525 9.66 -11.71 -16.70
CA GLN A 525 10.04 -12.99 -17.28
C GLN A 525 9.46 -13.24 -18.68
N LYS A 526 8.28 -12.68 -18.99
CA LYS A 526 7.71 -12.73 -20.34
C LYS A 526 8.42 -11.78 -21.32
N ILE A 527 8.97 -10.67 -20.84
CA ILE A 527 9.75 -9.70 -21.63
C ILE A 527 11.17 -10.21 -21.84
N LEU A 528 11.82 -10.72 -20.79
CA LEU A 528 13.22 -11.10 -20.73
C LEU A 528 13.37 -12.45 -19.98
N PRO A 529 13.07 -13.58 -20.64
CA PRO A 529 13.02 -14.89 -19.98
C PRO A 529 14.40 -15.39 -19.51
N GLU A 530 15.49 -14.91 -20.11
CA GLU A 530 16.86 -15.34 -19.79
C GLU A 530 17.53 -14.47 -18.71
N GLU A 531 16.90 -13.35 -18.33
CA GLU A 531 17.48 -12.39 -17.39
C GLU A 531 16.99 -12.62 -15.95
N ASP A 532 17.84 -12.35 -14.98
CA ASP A 532 17.46 -12.40 -13.57
C ASP A 532 16.60 -11.20 -13.17
N PHE A 533 15.51 -11.46 -12.48
CA PHE A 533 14.59 -10.42 -12.01
C PHE A 533 15.23 -9.53 -10.94
N CYS A 534 15.44 -8.26 -11.24
CA CYS A 534 16.07 -7.27 -10.35
C CYS A 534 17.39 -7.79 -9.75
N PRO A 535 18.44 -8.06 -10.54
CA PRO A 535 19.71 -8.55 -10.00
C PRO A 535 20.31 -7.56 -9.00
N PRO A 536 21.20 -8.00 -8.09
CA PRO A 536 21.92 -7.14 -7.16
C PRO A 536 22.62 -5.99 -7.87
N ALA A 537 22.93 -4.91 -7.14
CA ALA A 537 23.74 -3.82 -7.68
C ALA A 537 25.11 -4.38 -8.11
N PRO A 538 25.65 -3.98 -9.28
CA PRO A 538 27.04 -4.27 -9.59
C PRO A 538 27.93 -3.71 -8.46
N ASN A 539 28.98 -4.46 -8.10
CA ASN A 539 29.93 -3.95 -7.13
C ASN A 539 30.57 -2.68 -7.68
N PRO A 540 30.86 -1.68 -6.86
CA PRO A 540 31.54 -0.47 -7.31
C PRO A 540 32.88 -0.76 -8.02
N GLU A 541 33.53 -1.87 -7.66
CA GLU A 541 34.79 -2.34 -8.25
C GLU A 541 34.61 -2.93 -9.65
N ASP A 542 33.40 -3.41 -9.98
CA ASP A 542 33.07 -3.98 -11.29
C ASP A 542 32.64 -2.90 -12.32
N ILE A 543 32.47 -1.65 -11.90
CA ILE A 543 32.11 -0.54 -12.78
C ILE A 543 33.36 -0.12 -13.56
N ILE A 544 33.53 -0.68 -14.74
CA ILE A 544 34.54 -0.21 -15.70
C ILE A 544 34.03 1.11 -16.25
N TYR A 545 34.65 2.21 -15.87
CA TYR A 545 34.48 3.47 -16.57
C TYR A 545 35.21 3.31 -17.90
N ASP A 546 34.50 3.14 -19.01
CA ASP A 546 35.06 3.36 -20.34
C ASP A 546 35.46 4.82 -20.41
N GLY A 547 36.69 5.08 -19.98
CA GLY A 547 37.27 6.40 -20.05
C GLY A 547 37.34 6.84 -21.51
N ASP A 548 36.67 7.93 -21.82
CA ASP A 548 36.83 8.65 -23.07
C ASP A 548 38.32 8.74 -23.45
N ASN A 549 38.71 7.99 -24.46
CA ASN A 549 39.97 8.16 -25.17
C ASN A 549 39.93 9.49 -25.92
N SER A 550 40.05 10.61 -25.25
CA SER A 550 40.45 11.87 -25.86
C SER A 550 41.64 12.44 -25.08
N SER A 551 42.80 12.21 -25.72
CA SER A 551 44.07 12.81 -25.41
C SER A 551 44.02 14.33 -25.17
N SER A 552 44.52 14.82 -24.06
CA SER A 552 45.66 15.77 -24.08
C SER A 552 46.03 16.20 -22.65
N SER A 553 47.25 15.85 -22.35
CA SER A 553 48.23 16.58 -21.51
C SER A 553 47.82 17.91 -20.87
N THR A 554 47.90 18.03 -19.54
CA THR A 554 49.00 18.79 -18.88
C THR A 554 48.79 18.89 -17.36
N ALA A 555 49.84 18.62 -16.70
CA ALA A 555 50.26 18.80 -15.32
C ALA A 555 49.53 19.85 -14.46
N GLY A 556 49.34 19.50 -13.18
CA GLY A 556 49.07 20.43 -12.10
C GLY A 556 48.69 19.66 -10.84
N GLY A 557 49.69 19.29 -10.05
CA GLY A 557 49.43 18.65 -8.75
C GLY A 557 48.79 19.59 -7.76
N LEU A 558 47.90 19.06 -6.98
CA LEU A 558 47.55 19.54 -5.64
C LEU A 558 47.33 18.30 -4.77
N GLU A 559 48.25 18.15 -3.83
CA GLU A 559 48.16 17.20 -2.73
C GLU A 559 46.99 17.59 -1.82
N GLU A 560 46.04 16.69 -1.58
CA GLU A 560 45.11 16.78 -0.46
C GLU A 560 45.59 15.86 0.66
N PRO A 561 45.40 16.24 1.94
CA PRO A 561 46.00 15.53 3.07
C PRO A 561 45.20 14.25 3.39
N GLU A 562 45.94 13.20 3.68
CA GLU A 562 45.45 11.93 4.24
C GLU A 562 44.78 12.17 5.60
N GLU A 563 43.47 11.90 5.70
CA GLU A 563 42.79 11.71 6.98
C GLU A 563 43.04 10.28 7.48
N GLU A 564 43.71 10.17 8.62
CA GLU A 564 43.95 8.95 9.38
C GLU A 564 42.60 8.27 9.73
N ARG A 565 42.37 7.06 9.23
CA ARG A 565 41.38 6.13 9.75
C ARG A 565 41.84 5.64 11.11
N GLN A 566 41.14 6.05 12.14
CA GLN A 566 41.20 5.39 13.45
C GLN A 566 40.49 4.04 13.37
N GLU A 567 41.25 2.98 13.59
CA GLU A 567 40.74 1.62 13.81
C GLU A 567 40.05 1.57 15.19
N GLU A 568 38.77 1.28 15.23
CA GLU A 568 38.07 0.89 16.46
C GLU A 568 38.35 -0.59 16.79
N PRO A 569 38.52 -0.98 18.06
CA PRO A 569 39.01 -2.31 18.43
C PRO A 569 37.92 -3.39 18.39
N GLU A 570 38.27 -4.57 17.90
CA GLU A 570 37.51 -5.83 17.79
C GLU A 570 37.17 -6.48 19.16
N GLU A 571 36.63 -5.78 20.14
CA GLU A 571 36.27 -6.41 21.42
C GLU A 571 34.79 -6.81 21.57
N GLU A 572 33.88 -6.37 20.71
CA GLU A 572 32.41 -6.68 20.89
C GLU A 572 31.97 -8.07 20.36
N HIS A 573 32.78 -8.76 19.56
CA HIS A 573 32.37 -10.09 19.02
C HIS A 573 32.73 -11.29 19.91
N GLN A 574 33.40 -11.11 21.03
CA GLN A 574 33.72 -12.22 21.94
C GLN A 574 32.72 -12.41 23.08
N GLU A 575 32.00 -11.38 23.50
CA GLU A 575 30.96 -11.51 24.53
C GLU A 575 29.68 -12.19 24.03
N GLU A 576 29.32 -12.05 22.77
CA GLU A 576 28.13 -12.69 22.19
C GLU A 576 28.30 -14.21 22.03
N LYS A 577 29.52 -14.73 21.87
CA LYS A 577 29.78 -16.16 21.82
C LYS A 577 29.80 -16.83 23.19
N GLN A 578 30.15 -16.14 24.25
CA GLN A 578 30.14 -16.70 25.61
C GLN A 578 28.72 -16.81 26.18
N LEU A 579 27.80 -15.90 25.82
CA LEU A 579 26.40 -15.95 26.23
C LEU A 579 25.60 -17.07 25.54
N LEU A 580 26.07 -17.56 24.40
CA LEU A 580 25.42 -18.68 23.67
C LEU A 580 25.88 -20.06 24.18
N GLU A 581 27.06 -20.17 24.77
CA GLU A 581 27.55 -21.44 25.35
C GLU A 581 27.02 -21.70 26.77
N GLU A 582 26.73 -20.67 27.58
CA GLU A 582 26.12 -20.84 28.91
C GLU A 582 24.63 -21.24 28.87
N ALA A 583 23.94 -21.05 27.73
CA ALA A 583 22.53 -21.39 27.56
C ALA A 583 22.29 -22.86 27.15
N SER A 584 23.33 -23.67 26.94
CA SER A 584 23.22 -25.04 26.42
C SER A 584 23.63 -26.15 27.38
N SER A 585 23.83 -25.88 28.69
CA SER A 585 24.09 -26.93 29.68
C SER A 585 22.79 -27.45 30.28
N PRO A 586 22.54 -28.78 30.29
CA PRO A 586 21.38 -29.36 30.94
C PRO A 586 21.61 -29.39 32.46
N ALA A 587 20.65 -28.81 33.23
CA ALA A 587 20.59 -28.99 34.66
C ALA A 587 20.20 -30.43 34.99
N GLU A 588 21.10 -31.18 35.61
CA GLU A 588 20.81 -32.38 36.39
C GLU A 588 20.17 -31.93 37.72
N GLU A 589 18.93 -32.35 37.91
CA GLU A 589 18.21 -32.99 39.02
C GLU A 589 16.69 -32.76 38.90
#